data_5c133c33249be5d4e58aee158100fe48
#
_entry.id   5c133c33249be5d4e58aee158100fe48
#
_cell.length_a   1.000
_cell.length_b   1.000
_cell.length_c   1.000
_cell.angle_alpha   90.00
_cell.angle_beta   90.00
_cell.angle_gamma   90.00
#
_symmetry.space_group_name_H-M   'P 1'
#
loop_
_entity.id
_entity.type
_entity.pdbx_description
1 polymer ?
#
loop_
_entity_poly.entity_id
_entity_poly.type
_entity_poly.pdbx_seq_one_letter_code
_entity_poly.pdbx_strand_id
1 'polypeptide(L)'
;MKHLLVTIFLLQFLSIGILYSINVNPPVGKIAIVADGNSPDPDDLGGTAVTLALLRAAGLEKRLVHYSHSCDLVRPDRISTEAEKERHLMMQLSCDITARRWGGFEHITFYDAKWQTEETVCQLRDAINSATSDEPLWIIEAGEPDIIGFALSVSDKSKHKYVKVVTHHPANDDSGDFYTWQQVLDFGVEEVRIPDQNINLQNKLSDWDWARDHEDDRIQGLWLQGKLAETDNVVKFQRGKFDCSDAGMVIYWITGAGEKGLKEATSQQVKDFLLNYIDKENSNGSKR
;
A
#
# COMPACT_ATOMS: atom_id res chain seq x y z
N MET A 1 16.84 8.49 69.69
CA MET A 1 15.99 7.91 68.64
C MET A 1 15.96 8.92 67.51
N LYS A 2 16.70 8.64 66.44
CA LYS A 2 16.79 9.52 65.26
C LYS A 2 15.91 8.90 64.19
N HIS A 3 14.85 9.61 63.77
CA HIS A 3 13.99 9.21 62.64
C HIS A 3 14.68 9.55 61.33
N LEU A 4 15.05 8.54 60.57
CA LEU A 4 15.58 8.66 59.21
C LEU A 4 14.38 8.74 58.24
N LEU A 5 14.11 9.92 57.69
CA LEU A 5 13.14 10.10 56.59
C LEU A 5 13.84 9.65 55.30
N VAL A 6 13.38 8.56 54.73
CA VAL A 6 13.77 8.13 53.39
C VAL A 6 12.79 8.76 52.39
N THR A 7 13.23 9.79 51.69
CA THR A 7 12.51 10.39 50.59
C THR A 7 12.78 9.58 49.33
N ILE A 8 11.81 8.80 48.89
CA ILE A 8 11.85 8.07 47.60
C ILE A 8 11.51 9.05 46.48
N PHE A 9 12.52 9.46 45.72
CA PHE A 9 12.30 10.16 44.44
C PHE A 9 11.84 9.13 43.40
N LEU A 10 10.54 9.11 43.05
CA LEU A 10 10.04 8.46 41.84
C LEU A 10 10.45 9.31 40.63
N LEU A 11 11.53 8.94 39.97
CA LEU A 11 11.82 9.40 38.63
C LEU A 11 10.83 8.71 37.68
N GLN A 12 9.75 9.42 37.32
CA GLN A 12 8.95 9.09 36.16
C GLN A 12 9.80 9.39 34.93
N PHE A 13 10.36 8.36 34.33
CA PHE A 13 10.84 8.46 32.95
C PHE A 13 9.63 8.67 32.04
N LEU A 14 9.30 9.92 31.74
CA LEU A 14 8.54 10.25 30.55
C LEU A 14 9.45 9.88 29.36
N SER A 15 9.25 8.69 28.82
CA SER A 15 9.69 8.38 27.47
C SER A 15 8.86 9.26 26.53
N ILE A 16 9.41 10.43 26.19
CA ILE A 16 8.94 11.20 25.07
C ILE A 16 9.30 10.36 23.83
N GLY A 17 8.41 9.45 23.46
CA GLY A 17 8.46 8.84 22.14
C GLY A 17 8.33 10.00 21.15
N ILE A 18 9.38 10.28 20.42
CA ILE A 18 9.31 11.16 19.25
C ILE A 18 8.41 10.40 18.28
N LEU A 19 7.12 10.72 18.29
CA LEU A 19 6.17 10.27 17.30
C LEU A 19 6.58 10.93 15.98
N TYR A 20 7.34 10.23 15.17
CA TYR A 20 7.57 10.63 13.80
C TYR A 20 6.23 10.58 13.08
N SER A 21 5.62 11.73 12.86
CA SER A 21 4.41 11.85 12.06
C SER A 21 4.75 11.60 10.58
N ILE A 22 3.81 11.02 9.83
CA ILE A 22 3.92 10.97 8.36
C ILE A 22 3.95 12.42 7.87
N ASN A 23 5.10 12.86 7.38
CA ASN A 23 5.29 14.20 6.84
C ASN A 23 5.23 14.14 5.33
N VAL A 24 4.22 14.75 4.73
CA VAL A 24 4.00 14.74 3.28
C VAL A 24 5.05 15.60 2.58
N ASN A 25 5.96 14.94 1.89
CA ASN A 25 7.02 15.58 1.09
C ASN A 25 7.44 14.66 -0.08
N PRO A 26 6.51 14.25 -0.96
CA PRO A 26 6.78 13.24 -1.98
C PRO A 26 7.85 13.71 -2.96
N PRO A 27 8.63 12.78 -3.54
CA PRO A 27 9.52 13.10 -4.65
C PRO A 27 8.70 13.60 -5.84
N VAL A 28 9.36 14.19 -6.82
CA VAL A 28 8.73 14.51 -8.11
C VAL A 28 8.28 13.24 -8.83
N GLY A 29 7.31 13.36 -9.74
CA GLY A 29 6.83 12.25 -10.57
C GLY A 29 5.47 11.70 -10.17
N LYS A 30 5.06 10.64 -10.84
CA LYS A 30 3.79 9.95 -10.69
C LYS A 30 4.00 8.61 -9.98
N ILE A 31 2.91 8.03 -9.48
CA ILE A 31 2.92 6.72 -8.84
C ILE A 31 2.00 5.77 -9.58
N ALA A 32 2.45 4.54 -9.76
CA ALA A 32 1.70 3.39 -10.23
C ALA A 32 1.75 2.30 -9.17
N ILE A 33 0.71 1.49 -9.06
CA ILE A 33 0.62 0.40 -8.09
C ILE A 33 0.22 -0.87 -8.83
N VAL A 34 0.97 -1.94 -8.60
CA VAL A 34 0.70 -3.30 -9.08
C VAL A 34 0.60 -4.18 -7.85
N ALA A 35 -0.61 -4.64 -7.53
CA ALA A 35 -0.93 -5.38 -6.32
C ALA A 35 -1.46 -6.78 -6.63
N ASP A 36 -1.26 -7.72 -5.73
CA ASP A 36 -1.86 -9.05 -5.83
C ASP A 36 -3.23 -9.15 -5.13
N GLY A 37 -3.43 -10.00 -4.14
CA GLY A 37 -4.67 -10.18 -3.40
C GLY A 37 -5.61 -11.24 -3.97
N ASN A 38 -5.39 -11.74 -5.18
CA ASN A 38 -6.15 -12.86 -5.74
C ASN A 38 -5.58 -14.21 -5.32
N SER A 39 -4.28 -14.29 -5.11
CA SER A 39 -3.54 -15.51 -4.76
C SER A 39 -2.07 -15.16 -4.49
N PRO A 40 -1.35 -15.80 -3.58
CA PRO A 40 -1.86 -16.73 -2.56
C PRO A 40 -2.42 -16.03 -1.32
N ASP A 41 -2.25 -14.73 -1.19
CA ASP A 41 -2.46 -13.96 0.03
C ASP A 41 -3.51 -12.84 -0.18
N PRO A 42 -4.58 -12.76 0.64
CA PRO A 42 -5.60 -11.73 0.53
C PRO A 42 -5.28 -10.46 1.34
N ASP A 43 -4.05 -10.27 1.82
CA ASP A 43 -3.67 -9.12 2.66
C ASP A 43 -3.85 -7.78 1.95
N ASP A 44 -3.68 -7.74 0.65
CA ASP A 44 -3.92 -6.56 -0.19
C ASP A 44 -5.33 -6.01 -0.15
N LEU A 45 -6.31 -6.75 0.37
CA LEU A 45 -7.63 -6.17 0.64
C LEU A 45 -7.54 -4.99 1.62
N GLY A 46 -6.78 -5.18 2.71
CA GLY A 46 -6.50 -4.13 3.68
C GLY A 46 -5.47 -3.12 3.16
N GLY A 47 -4.39 -3.61 2.55
CA GLY A 47 -3.32 -2.82 1.96
C GLY A 47 -3.81 -1.82 0.92
N THR A 48 -4.67 -2.27 -0.01
CA THR A 48 -5.34 -1.42 -1.02
C THR A 48 -6.14 -0.29 -0.39
N ALA A 49 -7.00 -0.61 0.59
CA ALA A 49 -7.83 0.38 1.23
C ALA A 49 -6.99 1.44 1.97
N VAL A 50 -5.96 1.02 2.71
CA VAL A 50 -5.05 1.93 3.42
C VAL A 50 -4.25 2.78 2.42
N THR A 51 -3.75 2.20 1.34
CA THR A 51 -3.01 2.89 0.28
C THR A 51 -3.80 4.04 -0.34
N LEU A 52 -5.04 3.79 -0.76
CA LEU A 52 -5.90 4.83 -1.34
C LEU A 52 -6.24 5.91 -0.31
N ALA A 53 -6.53 5.52 0.94
CA ALA A 53 -6.76 6.45 2.02
C ALA A 53 -5.56 7.37 2.28
N LEU A 54 -4.35 6.81 2.30
CA LEU A 54 -3.10 7.56 2.49
C LEU A 54 -2.83 8.55 1.35
N LEU A 55 -3.00 8.14 0.10
CA LEU A 55 -2.83 9.03 -1.06
C LEU A 55 -3.82 10.20 -0.99
N ARG A 56 -5.08 9.93 -0.64
CA ARG A 56 -6.10 10.96 -0.48
C ARG A 56 -5.80 11.88 0.68
N ALA A 57 -5.44 11.35 1.85
CA ALA A 57 -5.11 12.15 3.03
C ALA A 57 -3.85 13.01 2.83
N ALA A 58 -2.94 12.57 1.96
CA ALA A 58 -1.77 13.34 1.56
C ALA A 58 -2.05 14.38 0.45
N GLY A 59 -3.24 14.38 -0.18
CA GLY A 59 -3.57 15.23 -1.32
C GLY A 59 -2.81 14.86 -2.59
N LEU A 60 -2.45 13.57 -2.73
CA LEU A 60 -1.61 13.03 -3.81
C LEU A 60 -2.37 12.09 -4.75
N GLU A 61 -3.67 11.94 -4.57
CA GLU A 61 -4.51 11.04 -5.36
C GLU A 61 -4.42 11.31 -6.86
N LYS A 62 -4.21 12.57 -7.26
CA LYS A 62 -4.05 12.95 -8.68
C LYS A 62 -2.71 12.56 -9.28
N ARG A 63 -1.75 12.13 -8.46
CA ARG A 63 -0.46 11.61 -8.93
C ARG A 63 -0.48 10.11 -9.17
N LEU A 64 -1.53 9.40 -8.72
CA LEU A 64 -1.78 8.01 -9.07
C LEU A 64 -2.21 7.94 -10.54
N VAL A 65 -1.47 7.20 -11.37
CA VAL A 65 -1.72 7.09 -12.80
C VAL A 65 -2.03 5.67 -13.26
N HIS A 66 -1.77 4.68 -12.42
CA HIS A 66 -2.11 3.28 -12.65
C HIS A 66 -2.39 2.62 -11.32
N TYR A 67 -3.41 1.78 -11.29
CA TYR A 67 -3.66 0.82 -10.21
C TYR A 67 -4.17 -0.48 -10.83
N SER A 68 -3.42 -1.55 -10.65
CA SER A 68 -3.89 -2.90 -10.94
C SER A 68 -3.81 -3.76 -9.68
N HIS A 69 -4.73 -4.70 -9.57
CA HIS A 69 -4.78 -5.72 -8.52
C HIS A 69 -4.84 -7.11 -9.13
N SER A 70 -4.75 -8.14 -8.33
CA SER A 70 -4.83 -9.54 -8.78
C SER A 70 -3.74 -9.89 -9.80
N CYS A 71 -2.50 -9.47 -9.52
CA CYS A 71 -1.39 -9.65 -10.45
C CYS A 71 -0.82 -11.06 -10.47
N ASP A 72 -1.22 -11.98 -9.58
CA ASP A 72 -0.85 -13.39 -9.63
C ASP A 72 -1.51 -14.08 -10.84
N LEU A 73 -0.78 -14.18 -11.93
CA LEU A 73 -1.32 -14.64 -13.21
C LEU A 73 -1.56 -16.16 -13.24
N VAL A 74 -0.77 -16.92 -12.47
CA VAL A 74 -0.90 -18.37 -12.38
C VAL A 74 -1.49 -18.73 -11.02
N ARG A 75 -2.68 -19.35 -11.03
CA ARG A 75 -3.35 -19.77 -9.79
C ARG A 75 -2.64 -20.98 -9.17
N PRO A 76 -2.21 -20.92 -7.89
CA PRO A 76 -1.69 -22.09 -7.19
C PRO A 76 -2.74 -23.17 -7.00
N ASP A 77 -2.34 -24.45 -7.10
CA ASP A 77 -3.25 -25.61 -6.95
C ASP A 77 -4.02 -25.64 -5.62
N ARG A 78 -3.45 -25.05 -4.56
CA ARG A 78 -4.08 -24.97 -3.23
C ARG A 78 -5.30 -24.05 -3.17
N ILE A 79 -5.50 -23.20 -4.19
CA ILE A 79 -6.60 -22.24 -4.26
C ILE A 79 -7.59 -22.73 -5.31
N SER A 80 -8.85 -22.93 -4.91
CA SER A 80 -9.88 -23.32 -5.88
C SER A 80 -10.21 -22.16 -6.81
N THR A 81 -10.74 -22.47 -7.99
CA THR A 81 -11.21 -21.47 -8.96
C THR A 81 -12.27 -20.54 -8.35
N GLU A 82 -13.16 -21.09 -7.51
CA GLU A 82 -14.21 -20.33 -6.84
C GLU A 82 -13.64 -19.36 -5.81
N ALA A 83 -12.67 -19.81 -4.99
CA ALA A 83 -12.00 -18.95 -4.01
C ALA A 83 -11.20 -17.83 -4.68
N GLU A 84 -10.49 -18.14 -5.75
CA GLU A 84 -9.78 -17.12 -6.53
C GLU A 84 -10.75 -16.09 -7.12
N LYS A 85 -11.84 -16.56 -7.74
CA LYS A 85 -12.87 -15.66 -8.30
C LYS A 85 -13.48 -14.74 -7.24
N GLU A 86 -13.73 -15.26 -6.04
CA GLU A 86 -14.22 -14.46 -4.91
C GLU A 86 -13.22 -13.36 -4.54
N ARG A 87 -11.92 -13.69 -4.47
CA ARG A 87 -10.87 -12.72 -4.17
C ARG A 87 -10.74 -11.63 -5.23
N HIS A 88 -10.81 -11.96 -6.51
CA HIS A 88 -10.85 -10.97 -7.58
C HIS A 88 -11.99 -9.95 -7.37
N LEU A 89 -13.20 -10.43 -7.05
CA LEU A 89 -14.34 -9.56 -6.77
C LEU A 89 -14.12 -8.73 -5.50
N MET A 90 -13.54 -9.31 -4.45
CA MET A 90 -13.24 -8.60 -3.21
C MET A 90 -12.19 -7.50 -3.43
N MET A 91 -11.14 -7.77 -4.21
CA MET A 91 -10.12 -6.76 -4.56
C MET A 91 -10.72 -5.61 -5.37
N GLN A 92 -11.53 -5.90 -6.39
CA GLN A 92 -12.23 -4.86 -7.15
C GLN A 92 -13.14 -4.02 -6.24
N LEU A 93 -13.87 -4.66 -5.33
CA LEU A 93 -14.71 -3.96 -4.36
C LEU A 93 -13.89 -3.12 -3.38
N SER A 94 -12.71 -3.59 -2.94
CA SER A 94 -11.82 -2.82 -2.08
C SER A 94 -11.38 -1.52 -2.77
N CYS A 95 -10.97 -1.61 -4.02
CA CYS A 95 -10.62 -0.45 -4.85
C CYS A 95 -11.81 0.52 -4.98
N ASP A 96 -12.94 0.03 -5.50
CA ASP A 96 -14.10 0.86 -5.87
C ASP A 96 -14.76 1.52 -4.66
N ILE A 97 -14.94 0.76 -3.58
CA ILE A 97 -15.60 1.27 -2.36
C ILE A 97 -14.71 2.28 -1.68
N THR A 98 -13.41 1.99 -1.57
CA THR A 98 -12.48 2.92 -0.93
C THR A 98 -12.32 4.20 -1.73
N ALA A 99 -12.11 4.09 -3.04
CA ALA A 99 -12.03 5.26 -3.93
C ALA A 99 -13.28 6.15 -3.85
N ARG A 100 -14.48 5.54 -3.79
CA ARG A 100 -15.75 6.27 -3.68
C ARG A 100 -15.90 6.96 -2.32
N ARG A 101 -15.53 6.28 -1.22
CA ARG A 101 -15.65 6.84 0.13
C ARG A 101 -14.68 7.98 0.38
N TRP A 102 -13.45 7.85 -0.09
CA TRP A 102 -12.41 8.86 0.09
C TRP A 102 -12.48 9.97 -0.96
N GLY A 103 -13.00 9.68 -2.16
CA GLY A 103 -13.12 10.61 -3.30
C GLY A 103 -11.77 10.97 -3.93
N GLY A 104 -11.83 11.63 -5.08
CA GLY A 104 -10.64 12.14 -5.77
C GLY A 104 -10.00 11.18 -6.77
N PHE A 105 -10.54 9.97 -6.93
CA PHE A 105 -10.02 8.93 -7.81
C PHE A 105 -10.83 8.72 -9.10
N GLU A 106 -11.69 9.65 -9.48
CA GLU A 106 -12.56 9.56 -10.65
C GLU A 106 -11.79 9.47 -11.99
N HIS A 107 -10.49 9.76 -11.95
CA HIS A 107 -9.58 9.69 -13.10
C HIS A 107 -8.87 8.33 -13.24
N ILE A 108 -9.02 7.43 -12.25
CA ILE A 108 -8.39 6.11 -12.22
C ILE A 108 -9.40 5.04 -12.59
N THR A 109 -8.97 4.12 -13.44
CA THR A 109 -9.60 2.80 -13.62
C THR A 109 -8.75 1.80 -12.83
N PHE A 110 -9.41 0.99 -12.01
CA PHE A 110 -8.80 -0.12 -11.31
C PHE A 110 -8.88 -1.35 -12.22
N TYR A 111 -7.73 -1.94 -12.53
CA TYR A 111 -7.65 -3.08 -13.44
C TYR A 111 -7.46 -4.38 -12.66
N ASP A 112 -8.24 -5.39 -12.99
CA ASP A 112 -7.94 -6.76 -12.59
C ASP A 112 -6.87 -7.32 -13.55
N ALA A 113 -5.65 -7.44 -13.07
CA ALA A 113 -4.50 -7.75 -13.92
C ALA A 113 -4.58 -9.13 -14.58
N LYS A 114 -5.20 -10.11 -13.90
CA LYS A 114 -5.36 -11.46 -14.47
C LYS A 114 -6.50 -11.53 -15.50
N TRP A 115 -7.63 -10.90 -15.22
CA TRP A 115 -8.78 -10.95 -16.11
C TRP A 115 -8.73 -9.93 -17.25
N GLN A 116 -7.94 -8.87 -17.08
CA GLN A 116 -7.77 -7.77 -18.03
C GLN A 116 -6.28 -7.53 -18.32
N THR A 117 -5.52 -8.61 -18.53
CA THR A 117 -4.04 -8.55 -18.63
C THR A 117 -3.60 -7.59 -19.74
N GLU A 118 -4.23 -7.65 -20.92
CA GLU A 118 -3.84 -6.80 -22.05
C GLU A 118 -4.08 -5.32 -21.76
N GLU A 119 -5.25 -4.96 -21.24
CA GLU A 119 -5.61 -3.59 -20.87
C GLU A 119 -4.71 -3.06 -19.76
N THR A 120 -4.43 -3.89 -18.75
CA THR A 120 -3.53 -3.58 -17.61
C THR A 120 -2.12 -3.26 -18.11
N VAL A 121 -1.57 -4.16 -18.94
CA VAL A 121 -0.23 -4.01 -19.51
C VAL A 121 -0.16 -2.78 -20.42
N CYS A 122 -1.17 -2.55 -21.26
CA CYS A 122 -1.21 -1.38 -22.13
C CYS A 122 -1.25 -0.07 -21.33
N GLN A 123 -2.04 -0.02 -20.27
CA GLN A 123 -2.18 1.18 -19.46
C GLN A 123 -0.91 1.47 -18.64
N LEU A 124 -0.27 0.44 -18.05
CA LEU A 124 1.01 0.60 -17.35
C LEU A 124 2.13 0.98 -18.35
N ARG A 125 2.17 0.37 -19.55
CA ARG A 125 3.08 0.78 -20.64
C ARG A 125 2.94 2.28 -20.96
N ASP A 126 1.71 2.78 -21.06
CA ASP A 126 1.47 4.18 -21.38
C ASP A 126 1.94 5.11 -20.24
N ALA A 127 1.78 4.68 -18.98
CA ALA A 127 2.36 5.37 -17.84
C ALA A 127 3.90 5.39 -17.92
N ILE A 128 4.54 4.26 -18.23
CA ILE A 128 6.00 4.15 -18.43
C ILE A 128 6.44 5.08 -19.57
N ASN A 129 5.74 5.06 -20.70
CA ASN A 129 6.08 5.87 -21.87
C ASN A 129 5.94 7.39 -21.62
N SER A 130 5.12 7.78 -20.65
CA SER A 130 4.97 9.18 -20.24
C SER A 130 6.09 9.67 -19.33
N ALA A 131 6.90 8.76 -18.74
CA ALA A 131 7.92 9.11 -17.77
C ALA A 131 9.05 9.96 -18.39
N THR A 132 9.55 10.93 -17.61
CA THR A 132 10.64 11.83 -17.99
C THR A 132 11.59 12.06 -16.81
N SER A 133 12.71 12.73 -17.04
CA SER A 133 13.62 13.14 -15.95
C SER A 133 12.95 14.04 -14.92
N ASP A 134 12.02 14.89 -15.36
CA ASP A 134 11.34 15.87 -14.50
C ASP A 134 10.08 15.31 -13.86
N GLU A 135 9.51 14.26 -14.46
CA GLU A 135 8.33 13.55 -13.99
C GLU A 135 8.54 12.03 -14.09
N PRO A 136 9.41 11.44 -13.26
CA PRO A 136 9.63 9.99 -13.24
C PRO A 136 8.40 9.22 -12.79
N LEU A 137 8.33 7.95 -13.19
CA LEU A 137 7.30 7.03 -12.72
C LEU A 137 7.86 6.19 -11.57
N TRP A 138 7.13 6.16 -10.46
CA TRP A 138 7.38 5.28 -9.33
C TRP A 138 6.36 4.15 -9.36
N ILE A 139 6.82 2.91 -9.51
CA ILE A 139 5.97 1.73 -9.48
C ILE A 139 6.12 1.08 -8.10
N ILE A 140 5.03 0.86 -7.42
CA ILE A 140 4.95 0.07 -6.18
C ILE A 140 4.69 -1.37 -6.59
N GLU A 141 5.65 -2.23 -6.30
CA GLU A 141 5.55 -3.67 -6.53
C GLU A 141 5.01 -4.33 -5.26
N ALA A 142 3.70 -4.54 -5.26
CA ALA A 142 2.92 -5.09 -4.16
C ALA A 142 2.35 -6.47 -4.55
N GLY A 143 3.19 -7.31 -5.12
CA GLY A 143 2.86 -8.65 -5.62
C GLY A 143 3.84 -9.11 -6.68
N GLU A 144 3.45 -10.04 -7.55
CA GLU A 144 4.33 -10.61 -8.57
C GLU A 144 4.85 -9.58 -9.59
N PRO A 145 6.11 -9.71 -10.05
CA PRO A 145 6.74 -8.78 -10.99
C PRO A 145 6.23 -8.88 -12.43
N ASP A 146 5.40 -9.87 -12.77
CA ASP A 146 5.04 -10.23 -14.13
C ASP A 146 4.38 -9.11 -14.93
N ILE A 147 3.40 -8.41 -14.35
CA ILE A 147 2.72 -7.28 -15.00
C ILE A 147 3.69 -6.13 -15.31
N ILE A 148 4.62 -5.87 -14.38
CA ILE A 148 5.67 -4.86 -14.57
C ILE A 148 6.58 -5.29 -15.72
N GLY A 149 7.01 -6.56 -15.72
CA GLY A 149 7.84 -7.14 -16.78
C GLY A 149 7.19 -7.08 -18.16
N PHE A 150 5.91 -7.46 -18.26
CA PHE A 150 5.15 -7.36 -19.51
C PHE A 150 5.04 -5.92 -19.99
N ALA A 151 4.70 -4.98 -19.12
CA ALA A 151 4.57 -3.56 -19.50
C ALA A 151 5.91 -2.97 -19.98
N LEU A 152 7.02 -3.29 -19.31
CA LEU A 152 8.36 -2.89 -19.72
C LEU A 152 8.74 -3.50 -21.07
N SER A 153 8.41 -4.78 -21.32
CA SER A 153 8.77 -5.47 -22.57
C SER A 153 8.17 -4.82 -23.82
N VAL A 154 7.02 -4.15 -23.69
CA VAL A 154 6.28 -3.50 -24.80
C VAL A 154 6.33 -1.98 -24.76
N SER A 155 7.06 -1.38 -23.80
CA SER A 155 7.23 0.06 -23.69
C SER A 155 8.49 0.59 -24.41
N ASP A 156 8.60 1.91 -24.52
CA ASP A 156 9.77 2.58 -25.08
C ASP A 156 11.00 2.42 -24.12
N LYS A 157 11.99 1.65 -24.56
CA LYS A 157 13.23 1.39 -23.79
C LYS A 157 13.95 2.66 -23.34
N SER A 158 13.81 3.76 -24.09
CA SER A 158 14.45 5.04 -23.72
C SER A 158 13.85 5.66 -22.46
N LYS A 159 12.66 5.19 -22.04
CA LYS A 159 11.90 5.65 -20.87
C LYS A 159 12.25 4.91 -19.59
N HIS A 160 12.75 3.68 -19.67
CA HIS A 160 12.99 2.81 -18.54
C HIS A 160 13.89 3.46 -17.47
N LYS A 161 14.89 4.22 -17.86
CA LYS A 161 15.78 4.97 -16.96
C LYS A 161 15.07 6.04 -16.11
N TYR A 162 13.82 6.35 -16.39
CA TYR A 162 12.96 7.25 -15.61
C TYR A 162 11.92 6.51 -14.77
N VAL A 163 12.02 5.18 -14.74
CA VAL A 163 11.15 4.32 -13.94
C VAL A 163 11.90 3.83 -12.73
N LYS A 164 11.28 3.95 -11.56
CA LYS A 164 11.78 3.44 -10.29
C LYS A 164 10.77 2.44 -9.75
N VAL A 165 11.24 1.25 -9.40
CA VAL A 165 10.36 0.21 -8.84
C VAL A 165 10.70 0.04 -7.36
N VAL A 166 9.70 0.30 -6.51
CA VAL A 166 9.81 0.16 -5.05
C VAL A 166 9.32 -1.22 -4.64
N THR A 167 10.17 -1.94 -3.92
CA THR A 167 9.88 -3.26 -3.35
C THR A 167 10.34 -3.35 -1.91
N HIS A 168 9.73 -4.23 -1.12
CA HIS A 168 10.09 -4.40 0.29
C HIS A 168 10.33 -5.86 0.71
N HIS A 169 9.86 -6.84 -0.06
CA HIS A 169 9.91 -8.23 0.37
C HIS A 169 10.32 -9.19 -0.76
N PRO A 170 11.30 -10.10 -0.51
CA PRO A 170 11.73 -11.06 -1.52
C PRO A 170 10.62 -12.01 -2.01
N ALA A 171 9.56 -12.24 -1.22
CA ALA A 171 8.47 -13.10 -1.65
C ALA A 171 7.71 -12.51 -2.85
N ASN A 172 7.62 -11.20 -2.97
CA ASN A 172 7.06 -10.55 -4.15
C ASN A 172 8.02 -10.72 -5.34
N ASP A 173 9.28 -10.32 -5.17
CA ASP A 173 10.31 -10.38 -6.21
C ASP A 173 10.49 -11.80 -6.81
N ASP A 174 10.41 -12.84 -5.95
CA ASP A 174 10.68 -14.22 -6.31
C ASP A 174 9.42 -15.00 -6.74
N SER A 175 8.24 -14.38 -6.78
CA SER A 175 6.95 -15.03 -7.07
C SER A 175 6.57 -15.06 -8.55
N GLY A 176 7.28 -14.33 -9.42
CA GLY A 176 6.94 -14.22 -10.84
C GLY A 176 7.00 -15.56 -11.59
N ASP A 177 5.94 -15.81 -12.35
CA ASP A 177 5.81 -17.02 -13.21
C ASP A 177 6.39 -16.80 -14.62
N PHE A 178 6.39 -15.56 -15.11
CA PHE A 178 6.83 -15.17 -16.47
C PHE A 178 8.10 -14.31 -16.46
N TYR A 179 8.27 -13.47 -15.43
CA TYR A 179 9.44 -12.63 -15.27
C TYR A 179 10.06 -12.83 -13.90
N THR A 180 11.36 -13.11 -13.86
CA THR A 180 12.11 -12.98 -12.61
C THR A 180 12.35 -11.51 -12.29
N TRP A 181 12.57 -11.18 -11.01
CA TRP A 181 12.95 -9.83 -10.61
C TRP A 181 14.17 -9.30 -11.38
N GLN A 182 15.18 -10.14 -11.56
CA GLN A 182 16.38 -9.74 -12.33
C GLN A 182 16.03 -9.36 -13.78
N GLN A 183 15.11 -10.08 -14.43
CA GLN A 183 14.68 -9.72 -15.79
C GLN A 183 13.95 -8.38 -15.83
N VAL A 184 13.19 -8.02 -14.78
CA VAL A 184 12.60 -6.69 -14.64
C VAL A 184 13.70 -5.61 -14.53
N LEU A 185 14.72 -5.85 -13.71
CA LEU A 185 15.84 -4.91 -13.55
C LEU A 185 16.68 -4.79 -14.83
N ASP A 186 16.82 -5.86 -15.59
CA ASP A 186 17.56 -5.89 -16.86
C ASP A 186 16.93 -5.00 -17.96
N PHE A 187 15.68 -4.57 -17.80
CA PHE A 187 15.10 -3.52 -18.65
C PHE A 187 15.72 -2.14 -18.41
N GLY A 188 16.48 -1.94 -17.31
CA GLY A 188 17.16 -0.69 -17.01
C GLY A 188 16.36 0.28 -16.15
N VAL A 189 15.41 -0.23 -15.37
CA VAL A 189 14.70 0.50 -14.31
C VAL A 189 15.57 0.61 -13.06
N GLU A 190 15.29 1.59 -12.20
CA GLU A 190 15.97 1.74 -10.91
C GLU A 190 15.22 0.95 -9.82
N GLU A 191 15.91 0.00 -9.19
CA GLU A 191 15.40 -0.67 -7.99
C GLU A 191 15.47 0.26 -6.79
N VAL A 192 14.39 0.34 -6.03
CA VAL A 192 14.30 1.04 -4.74
C VAL A 192 13.83 0.06 -3.67
N ARG A 193 14.79 -0.62 -3.04
CA ARG A 193 14.49 -1.59 -1.98
C ARG A 193 14.41 -0.90 -0.63
N ILE A 194 13.32 -1.14 0.09
CA ILE A 194 13.13 -0.70 1.47
C ILE A 194 13.06 -1.92 2.41
N PRO A 195 13.21 -1.75 3.73
CA PRO A 195 13.05 -2.84 4.70
C PRO A 195 11.66 -3.48 4.63
N ASP A 196 11.58 -4.73 5.09
CA ASP A 196 10.35 -5.49 5.20
C ASP A 196 9.28 -4.76 6.04
N GLN A 197 8.18 -4.40 5.40
CA GLN A 197 7.09 -3.64 6.01
C GLN A 197 6.16 -4.51 6.86
N ASN A 198 6.20 -5.83 6.71
CA ASN A 198 5.44 -6.77 7.54
C ASN A 198 5.76 -6.62 9.03
N ILE A 199 6.99 -6.24 9.36
CA ILE A 199 7.45 -6.12 10.75
C ILE A 199 6.54 -5.17 11.56
N ASN A 200 6.08 -4.07 10.96
CA ASN A 200 5.38 -3.00 11.67
C ASN A 200 3.94 -2.75 11.18
N LEU A 201 3.56 -3.30 10.02
CA LEU A 201 2.27 -3.05 9.38
C LEU A 201 1.39 -4.30 9.24
N GLN A 202 1.91 -5.49 9.55
CA GLN A 202 1.13 -6.68 9.78
C GLN A 202 0.81 -6.81 11.29
N ASN A 203 -0.35 -6.33 11.69
CA ASN A 203 -0.73 -6.23 13.10
C ASN A 203 -1.86 -7.21 13.46
N LYS A 204 -2.26 -7.23 14.73
CA LYS A 204 -3.50 -7.91 15.13
C LYS A 204 -4.69 -7.08 14.63
N LEU A 205 -5.74 -7.75 14.18
CA LEU A 205 -6.98 -7.07 13.78
C LEU A 205 -7.53 -6.17 14.91
N SER A 206 -7.36 -6.59 16.18
CA SER A 206 -7.76 -5.80 17.34
C SER A 206 -7.02 -4.46 17.49
N ASP A 207 -5.83 -4.35 16.93
CA ASP A 207 -5.08 -3.09 16.97
C ASP A 207 -5.71 -2.02 16.06
N TRP A 208 -6.65 -2.44 15.21
CA TRP A 208 -7.47 -1.60 14.34
C TRP A 208 -8.89 -1.37 14.86
N ASP A 209 -9.21 -1.76 16.10
CA ASP A 209 -10.53 -1.54 16.71
C ASP A 209 -10.92 -0.06 16.76
N TRP A 210 -9.93 0.84 16.79
CA TRP A 210 -10.15 2.28 16.64
C TRP A 210 -10.83 2.65 15.31
N ALA A 211 -10.55 1.91 14.24
CA ALA A 211 -11.18 2.13 12.94
C ALA A 211 -12.59 1.50 12.89
N ARG A 212 -12.77 0.32 13.49
CA ARG A 212 -14.08 -0.33 13.61
C ARG A 212 -15.09 0.56 14.32
N ASP A 213 -14.65 1.16 15.43
CA ASP A 213 -15.52 1.88 16.36
C ASP A 213 -15.59 3.38 16.04
N HIS A 214 -14.99 3.82 14.93
CA HIS A 214 -14.99 5.22 14.51
C HIS A 214 -16.31 5.62 13.87
N GLU A 215 -16.76 6.89 14.07
CA GLU A 215 -18.02 7.39 13.50
C GLU A 215 -17.97 7.71 12.00
N ASP A 216 -16.76 7.94 11.44
CA ASP A 216 -16.56 8.23 10.02
C ASP A 216 -16.52 6.91 9.22
N ASP A 217 -17.38 6.79 8.23
CA ASP A 217 -17.54 5.57 7.41
C ASP A 217 -16.33 5.29 6.51
N ARG A 218 -15.51 6.29 6.22
CA ARG A 218 -14.23 6.11 5.52
C ARG A 218 -13.27 5.30 6.37
N ILE A 219 -13.17 5.65 7.64
CA ILE A 219 -12.31 4.95 8.61
C ILE A 219 -12.83 3.55 8.89
N GLN A 220 -14.15 3.41 9.16
CA GLN A 220 -14.75 2.08 9.34
C GLN A 220 -14.52 1.17 8.12
N GLY A 221 -14.55 1.75 6.92
CA GLY A 221 -14.29 1.05 5.67
C GLY A 221 -12.94 0.36 5.64
N LEU A 222 -11.91 0.96 6.21
CA LEU A 222 -10.57 0.35 6.29
C LEU A 222 -10.60 -0.95 7.10
N TRP A 223 -11.22 -0.89 8.29
CA TRP A 223 -11.35 -2.07 9.15
C TRP A 223 -12.11 -3.20 8.45
N LEU A 224 -13.18 -2.87 7.73
CA LEU A 224 -14.00 -3.86 7.01
C LEU A 224 -13.19 -4.60 5.95
N GLN A 225 -12.30 -3.92 5.20
CA GLN A 225 -11.45 -4.55 4.19
C GLN A 225 -10.42 -5.49 4.82
N GLY A 226 -9.74 -5.06 5.88
CA GLY A 226 -8.82 -5.94 6.61
C GLY A 226 -9.54 -7.13 7.26
N LYS A 227 -10.79 -6.95 7.72
CA LYS A 227 -11.61 -8.05 8.25
C LYS A 227 -12.00 -9.07 7.17
N LEU A 228 -12.21 -8.65 5.94
CA LEU A 228 -12.47 -9.58 4.83
C LEU A 228 -11.26 -10.47 4.57
N ALA A 229 -10.04 -9.92 4.57
CA ALA A 229 -8.81 -10.70 4.44
C ALA A 229 -8.66 -11.72 5.58
N GLU A 230 -8.93 -11.31 6.84
CA GLU A 230 -8.84 -12.18 8.02
C GLU A 230 -9.79 -13.39 7.95
N THR A 231 -10.90 -13.27 7.26
CA THR A 231 -11.90 -14.35 7.14
C THR A 231 -11.52 -15.43 6.11
N ASP A 232 -10.49 -15.21 5.31
CA ASP A 232 -10.04 -16.21 4.34
C ASP A 232 -9.61 -17.51 5.03
N ASN A 233 -10.14 -18.64 4.54
CA ASN A 233 -9.89 -19.94 5.12
C ASN A 233 -8.70 -20.68 4.52
N VAL A 234 -8.16 -20.19 3.41
CA VAL A 234 -7.01 -20.82 2.71
C VAL A 234 -5.71 -20.35 3.34
N VAL A 235 -5.58 -19.05 3.58
CA VAL A 235 -4.37 -18.44 4.16
C VAL A 235 -4.55 -18.27 5.67
N LYS A 236 -4.34 -19.35 6.42
CA LYS A 236 -4.61 -19.41 7.86
C LYS A 236 -3.78 -18.44 8.70
N PHE A 237 -2.60 -18.03 8.22
CA PHE A 237 -1.75 -17.11 8.98
C PHE A 237 -2.30 -15.67 9.02
N GLN A 238 -3.26 -15.33 8.14
CA GLN A 238 -3.97 -14.04 8.20
C GLN A 238 -5.04 -13.97 9.29
N ARG A 239 -5.43 -15.09 9.89
CA ARG A 239 -6.44 -15.09 10.94
C ARG A 239 -6.06 -14.21 12.12
N GLY A 240 -6.94 -13.29 12.47
CA GLY A 240 -6.72 -12.33 13.55
C GLY A 240 -5.73 -11.22 13.21
N LYS A 241 -5.28 -11.12 11.97
CA LYS A 241 -4.37 -10.07 11.52
C LYS A 241 -5.11 -9.02 10.67
N PHE A 242 -4.59 -7.81 10.73
CA PHE A 242 -4.80 -6.75 9.76
C PHE A 242 -3.46 -6.49 9.09
N ASP A 243 -3.36 -6.80 7.84
CA ASP A 243 -2.16 -6.59 7.05
C ASP A 243 -2.35 -5.41 6.10
N CYS A 244 -1.43 -4.46 6.16
CA CYS A 244 -1.34 -3.35 5.23
C CYS A 244 0.14 -3.04 4.91
N SER A 245 0.99 -4.08 4.89
CA SER A 245 2.42 -3.93 4.70
C SER A 245 2.78 -3.23 3.40
N ASP A 246 2.10 -3.54 2.29
CA ASP A 246 2.37 -2.91 1.00
C ASP A 246 2.11 -1.40 1.00
N ALA A 247 1.18 -0.92 1.83
CA ALA A 247 0.99 0.52 2.04
C ALA A 247 2.25 1.21 2.61
N GLY A 248 3.16 0.47 3.22
CA GLY A 248 4.45 0.98 3.70
C GLY A 248 5.32 1.56 2.58
N MET A 249 5.31 0.96 1.39
CA MET A 249 6.00 1.49 0.22
C MET A 249 5.40 2.83 -0.24
N VAL A 250 4.08 2.97 -0.15
CA VAL A 250 3.40 4.24 -0.45
C VAL A 250 3.73 5.30 0.59
N ILE A 251 3.80 4.95 1.88
CA ILE A 251 4.24 5.86 2.94
C ILE A 251 5.68 6.33 2.68
N TYR A 252 6.58 5.42 2.31
CA TYR A 252 7.95 5.77 1.94
C TYR A 252 7.97 6.80 0.80
N TRP A 253 7.15 6.62 -0.22
CA TRP A 253 7.03 7.56 -1.33
C TRP A 253 6.42 8.90 -0.89
N ILE A 254 5.33 8.90 -0.13
CA ILE A 254 4.66 10.11 0.40
C ILE A 254 5.63 10.97 1.23
N THR A 255 6.53 10.33 1.97
CA THR A 255 7.41 11.03 2.93
C THR A 255 8.73 11.52 2.33
N GLY A 256 9.02 11.21 1.04
CA GLY A 256 10.14 11.82 0.34
C GLY A 256 11.02 10.87 -0.44
N ALA A 257 10.86 9.56 -0.26
CA ALA A 257 11.74 8.53 -0.82
C ALA A 257 13.25 8.78 -0.56
N GLY A 258 14.14 7.94 -1.04
CA GLY A 258 15.57 8.06 -0.80
C GLY A 258 15.93 8.11 0.70
N GLU A 259 16.79 9.03 1.07
CA GLU A 259 17.23 9.18 2.47
C GLU A 259 16.15 9.77 3.40
N LYS A 260 15.21 10.51 2.84
CA LYS A 260 14.13 11.19 3.60
C LYS A 260 12.88 10.33 3.77
N GLY A 261 12.71 9.32 2.94
CA GLY A 261 11.54 8.43 3.00
C GLY A 261 11.49 7.67 4.31
N LEU A 262 10.30 7.58 4.90
CA LEU A 262 10.07 6.78 6.10
C LEU A 262 10.09 5.29 5.69
N LYS A 263 11.21 4.64 5.97
CA LYS A 263 11.48 3.25 5.54
C LYS A 263 10.79 2.20 6.41
N GLU A 264 10.37 2.55 7.60
CA GLU A 264 9.74 1.65 8.57
C GLU A 264 8.55 2.38 9.22
N ALA A 265 7.42 2.36 8.53
CA ALA A 265 6.18 2.93 9.05
C ALA A 265 5.53 1.99 10.07
N THR A 266 4.73 2.55 10.98
CA THR A 266 3.94 1.79 11.95
C THR A 266 2.45 2.04 11.78
N SER A 267 1.62 1.08 12.19
CA SER A 267 0.16 1.22 12.17
C SER A 267 -0.32 2.42 13.02
N GLN A 268 0.39 2.77 14.08
CA GLN A 268 0.06 3.96 14.88
C GLN A 268 0.29 5.25 14.08
N GLN A 269 1.35 5.33 13.28
CA GLN A 269 1.59 6.49 12.40
C GLN A 269 0.52 6.59 11.30
N VAL A 270 0.10 5.47 10.73
CA VAL A 270 -1.01 5.42 9.77
C VAL A 270 -2.29 5.93 10.42
N LYS A 271 -2.64 5.42 11.61
CA LYS A 271 -3.80 5.89 12.39
C LYS A 271 -3.78 7.40 12.60
N ASP A 272 -2.69 7.91 13.17
CA ASP A 272 -2.58 9.32 13.52
C ASP A 272 -2.67 10.21 12.28
N PHE A 273 -2.08 9.79 11.16
CA PHE A 273 -2.13 10.51 9.91
C PHE A 273 -3.56 10.59 9.34
N LEU A 274 -4.26 9.47 9.29
CA LEU A 274 -5.61 9.40 8.76
C LEU A 274 -6.62 10.14 9.64
N LEU A 275 -6.54 10.00 10.97
CA LEU A 275 -7.40 10.71 11.90
C LEU A 275 -7.18 12.23 11.82
N ASN A 276 -5.94 12.70 11.75
CA ASN A 276 -5.63 14.12 11.56
C ASN A 276 -6.22 14.69 10.26
N TYR A 277 -6.29 13.90 9.20
CA TYR A 277 -6.95 14.31 7.95
C TYR A 277 -8.47 14.46 8.16
N ILE A 278 -9.13 13.47 8.76
CA ILE A 278 -10.56 13.49 9.03
C ILE A 278 -10.95 14.68 9.92
N ASP A 279 -10.20 14.93 10.99
CA ASP A 279 -10.46 16.05 11.91
C ASP A 279 -10.35 17.43 11.22
N LYS A 280 -9.38 17.58 10.32
CA LYS A 280 -9.22 18.81 9.53
C LYS A 280 -10.38 19.02 8.56
N GLU A 281 -10.84 17.97 7.87
CA GLU A 281 -11.99 18.07 6.98
C GLU A 281 -13.26 18.45 7.73
N ASN A 282 -13.54 17.78 8.86
CA ASN A 282 -14.71 18.06 9.69
C ASN A 282 -14.71 19.49 10.24
N SER A 283 -13.53 19.99 10.65
CA SER A 283 -13.36 21.36 11.13
C SER A 283 -13.59 22.42 10.04
N ASN A 284 -13.26 22.09 8.79
CA ASN A 284 -13.46 22.99 7.64
C ASN A 284 -14.91 22.91 7.12
N GLY A 285 -15.56 21.76 7.20
CA GLY A 285 -16.97 21.57 6.83
C GLY A 285 -17.95 22.28 7.75
N SER A 286 -17.65 22.39 9.04
CA SER A 286 -18.49 23.11 10.01
C SER A 286 -18.39 24.63 9.93
N LYS A 287 -17.52 25.18 9.08
CA LYS A 287 -17.38 26.64 8.83
C LYS A 287 -18.10 27.11 7.57
N ARG A 288 -18.75 26.21 6.85
CA ARG A 288 -19.56 26.52 5.65
C ARG A 288 -21.04 26.39 5.97
#